data_7e8906835ac73d9d425acb70986689bb
#
_entry.id   7e8906835ac73d9d425acb70986689bb
#
_cell.length_a   1.000
_cell.length_b   1.000
_cell.length_c   1.000
_cell.angle_alpha   90.00
_cell.angle_beta   90.00
_cell.angle_gamma   90.00
#
_symmetry.space_group_name_H-M   'P 1'
#
loop_
_entity.id
_entity.type
_entity.pdbx_description
1 polymer ?
#
loop_
_entity_poly.entity_id
_entity_poly.type
_entity_poly.pdbx_seq_one_letter_code
_entity_poly.pdbx_strand_id
1 'polypeptide(L)'
;MEARHAMRRTALVGGLGPVDAVRSEIVLPADLRNVGAARQHLRDALVSAGLDDLRDRAALAVTEAVTNAFVHTGTPVRLRVFCGGAMVRVEVEDGGLQPPVRRTYADTAGTGRGLQLLEESVERWGTTEVAHGKVVWFEIGDVKPATDAAVDAGRFGDPPVVQVVLRQVPLLMHVAWQEHAASLLREYLLFSLADDEDALDRHAQASAAMSLLHEQLPVPELGDEPNALMAKAIEPHVSATELIVDIPVTVVPYFDTLNTLLKSAIAAARAGTLLSPPTQPEIDEMRQWLCTEVARQGAGDRTATPWVARTDVRATFLERAERPRQTWHYPGLADAEGAVLATDEASVIVVASAAALDILGYSSADELVGRRVLVVVPSKFHQAHIAGTTMNATNGRDNLLAVPIRVPMVRANSTEVLVDLEVQPHLLNDGRRLFVARFSPADSATSERMPTSAS
;
A
#
# COMPACT_ATOMS: atom_id res chain seq x y z
N MET A 1 -15.09 59.73 14.67
CA MET A 1 -16.44 59.19 14.81
C MET A 1 -16.41 57.78 14.24
N GLU A 2 -16.01 56.97 15.07
CA GLU A 2 -16.45 55.66 15.57
C GLU A 2 -16.79 54.60 14.48
N ALA A 3 -15.77 53.79 14.15
CA ALA A 3 -15.96 52.52 13.50
C ALA A 3 -16.13 51.46 14.59
N ARG A 4 -17.35 50.94 14.74
CA ARG A 4 -17.69 49.86 15.66
C ARG A 4 -17.07 48.52 15.17
N HIS A 5 -16.19 47.98 15.96
CA HIS A 5 -15.70 46.63 15.89
C HIS A 5 -16.86 45.64 16.10
N ALA A 6 -17.26 44.97 15.04
CA ALA A 6 -18.15 43.82 15.15
C ALA A 6 -17.34 42.58 15.65
N MET A 7 -17.43 42.34 16.95
CA MET A 7 -16.95 41.10 17.57
C MET A 7 -17.80 39.93 17.05
N ARG A 8 -17.30 39.17 16.11
CA ARG A 8 -17.86 37.85 15.79
C ARG A 8 -17.52 36.86 16.91
N ARG A 9 -18.54 36.47 17.66
CA ARG A 9 -18.47 35.33 18.58
C ARG A 9 -18.16 34.07 17.77
N THR A 10 -16.92 33.60 17.86
CA THR A 10 -16.55 32.24 17.44
C THR A 10 -17.06 31.29 18.49
N ALA A 11 -17.90 30.33 18.09
CA ALA A 11 -18.38 29.25 18.96
C ALA A 11 -17.16 28.46 19.45
N LEU A 12 -17.02 28.37 20.76
CA LEU A 12 -16.04 27.54 21.45
C LEU A 12 -16.43 26.06 21.24
N VAL A 13 -15.68 25.34 20.45
CA VAL A 13 -15.74 23.88 20.35
C VAL A 13 -15.05 23.30 21.60
N GLY A 14 -15.83 22.67 22.39
CA GLY A 14 -15.58 21.66 23.42
C GLY A 14 -14.33 21.73 24.29
N GLY A 15 -14.49 22.07 25.57
CA GLY A 15 -13.75 21.43 26.64
C GLY A 15 -12.61 22.20 27.32
N LEU A 16 -12.20 23.37 26.87
CA LEU A 16 -11.33 24.26 27.65
C LEU A 16 -12.20 25.24 28.43
N GLY A 17 -12.17 25.16 29.78
CA GLY A 17 -12.69 26.23 30.63
C GLY A 17 -11.95 27.56 30.37
N PRO A 18 -12.45 28.71 30.88
CA PRO A 18 -11.81 30.00 30.66
C PRO A 18 -10.48 30.06 31.41
N VAL A 19 -9.40 29.69 30.72
CA VAL A 19 -8.02 29.85 31.19
C VAL A 19 -7.30 30.65 30.12
N ASP A 20 -6.40 31.50 30.54
CA ASP A 20 -5.51 32.32 29.70
C ASP A 20 -4.63 31.39 28.82
N ALA A 21 -5.23 30.83 27.77
CA ALA A 21 -4.54 29.94 26.84
C ALA A 21 -3.67 30.76 25.91
N VAL A 22 -2.38 30.54 25.91
CA VAL A 22 -1.47 31.07 24.90
C VAL A 22 -1.90 30.46 23.56
N ARG A 23 -2.42 31.33 22.70
CA ARG A 23 -2.81 30.90 21.35
C ARG A 23 -1.75 31.37 20.36
N SER A 24 -1.18 30.44 19.63
CA SER A 24 -0.21 30.69 18.57
C SER A 24 -0.68 30.01 17.28
N GLU A 25 -0.56 30.71 16.15
CA GLU A 25 -1.03 30.22 14.84
C GLU A 25 -0.01 30.55 13.75
N ILE A 26 0.23 29.60 12.84
CA ILE A 26 1.01 29.80 11.62
C ILE A 26 0.33 29.08 10.45
N VAL A 27 0.41 29.67 9.25
CA VAL A 27 0.01 29.01 8.01
C VAL A 27 1.27 28.62 7.24
N LEU A 28 1.38 27.36 6.93
CA LEU A 28 2.52 26.73 6.25
C LEU A 28 2.12 26.36 4.83
N PRO A 29 2.83 26.86 3.80
CA PRO A 29 2.64 26.37 2.43
C PRO A 29 2.84 24.86 2.33
N ALA A 30 2.17 24.22 1.38
CA ALA A 30 2.26 22.79 1.12
C ALA A 30 3.65 22.40 0.60
N ASP A 31 4.60 22.21 1.51
CA ASP A 31 5.98 21.86 1.22
C ASP A 31 6.57 21.13 2.43
N LEU A 32 7.09 19.92 2.23
CA LEU A 32 7.71 19.11 3.29
C LEU A 32 8.87 19.84 4.01
N ARG A 33 9.52 20.79 3.34
CA ARG A 33 10.56 21.63 3.96
C ARG A 33 10.01 22.48 5.11
N ASN A 34 8.71 22.76 5.12
CA ASN A 34 8.04 23.52 6.17
C ASN A 34 7.73 22.73 7.45
N VAL A 35 7.94 21.40 7.46
CA VAL A 35 7.80 20.60 8.69
C VAL A 35 8.77 21.07 9.78
N GLY A 36 9.96 21.54 9.40
CA GLY A 36 10.90 22.16 10.32
C GLY A 36 10.36 23.46 10.95
N ALA A 37 9.64 24.28 10.17
CA ALA A 37 9.00 25.51 10.65
C ALA A 37 7.84 25.20 11.62
N ALA A 38 7.06 24.14 11.35
CA ALA A 38 6.02 23.66 12.26
C ALA A 38 6.59 23.28 13.63
N ARG A 39 7.68 22.51 13.66
CA ARG A 39 8.37 22.14 14.92
C ARG A 39 8.91 23.34 15.66
N GLN A 40 9.48 24.31 14.95
CA GLN A 40 10.02 25.51 15.57
C GLN A 40 8.90 26.34 16.19
N HIS A 41 7.79 26.55 15.47
CA HIS A 41 6.63 27.28 15.95
C HIS A 41 6.02 26.66 17.22
N LEU A 42 5.89 25.32 17.24
CA LEU A 42 5.44 24.60 18.42
C LEU A 42 6.42 24.75 19.60
N ARG A 43 7.71 24.65 19.35
CA ARG A 43 8.75 24.81 20.38
C ARG A 43 8.67 26.20 21.04
N ASP A 44 8.55 27.23 20.23
CA ASP A 44 8.47 28.62 20.72
C ASP A 44 7.23 28.84 21.59
N ALA A 45 6.09 28.22 21.19
CA ALA A 45 4.86 28.25 21.98
C ALA A 45 5.01 27.53 23.34
N LEU A 46 5.64 26.34 23.34
CA LEU A 46 5.89 25.58 24.56
C LEU A 46 6.86 26.29 25.52
N VAL A 47 7.94 26.85 25.01
CA VAL A 47 8.89 27.64 25.81
C VAL A 47 8.18 28.85 26.43
N SER A 48 7.36 29.56 25.64
CA SER A 48 6.60 30.73 26.13
C SER A 48 5.58 30.38 27.22
N ALA A 49 5.11 29.13 27.23
CA ALA A 49 4.15 28.62 28.21
C ALA A 49 4.82 27.89 29.39
N GLY A 50 6.14 27.72 29.41
CA GLY A 50 6.87 26.98 30.44
C GLY A 50 6.60 25.47 30.43
N LEU A 51 6.30 24.89 29.24
CA LEU A 51 5.97 23.49 29.03
C LEU A 51 7.10 22.73 28.30
N ASP A 52 8.35 23.04 28.63
CA ASP A 52 9.53 22.46 27.97
C ASP A 52 9.59 20.94 28.06
N ASP A 53 9.07 20.35 29.14
CA ASP A 53 9.05 18.90 29.36
C ASP A 53 8.21 18.13 28.29
N LEU A 54 7.28 18.82 27.62
CA LEU A 54 6.44 18.21 26.58
C LEU A 54 7.05 18.31 25.19
N ARG A 55 8.21 18.96 25.03
CA ARG A 55 8.81 19.34 23.75
C ARG A 55 9.02 18.18 22.80
N ASP A 56 9.66 17.12 23.27
CA ASP A 56 10.09 16.03 22.37
C ASP A 56 8.88 15.22 21.86
N ARG A 57 7.93 14.94 22.74
CA ARG A 57 6.68 14.24 22.38
C ARG A 57 5.83 15.09 21.43
N ALA A 58 5.67 16.36 21.73
CA ALA A 58 4.92 17.29 20.90
C ALA A 58 5.59 17.53 19.52
N ALA A 59 6.93 17.56 19.47
CA ALA A 59 7.67 17.69 18.22
C ALA A 59 7.51 16.44 17.32
N LEU A 60 7.47 15.26 17.89
CA LEU A 60 7.19 14.03 17.15
C LEU A 60 5.76 14.06 16.59
N ALA A 61 4.77 14.31 17.45
CA ALA A 61 3.36 14.33 17.07
C ALA A 61 3.06 15.37 15.98
N VAL A 62 3.60 16.60 16.10
CA VAL A 62 3.39 17.65 15.07
C VAL A 62 4.08 17.31 13.75
N THR A 63 5.26 16.65 13.82
CA THR A 63 5.96 16.21 12.61
C THR A 63 5.09 15.23 11.83
N GLU A 64 4.54 14.22 12.49
CA GLU A 64 3.68 13.21 11.86
C GLU A 64 2.38 13.83 11.33
N ALA A 65 1.70 14.66 12.13
CA ALA A 65 0.45 15.28 11.72
C ALA A 65 0.62 16.23 10.51
N VAL A 66 1.66 17.07 10.50
CA VAL A 66 1.92 18.03 9.41
C VAL A 66 2.44 17.31 8.17
N THR A 67 3.32 16.29 8.32
CA THR A 67 3.78 15.48 7.21
C THR A 67 2.61 14.75 6.55
N ASN A 68 1.73 14.15 7.35
CA ASN A 68 0.53 13.50 6.85
C ASN A 68 -0.38 14.48 6.10
N ALA A 69 -0.58 15.68 6.63
CA ALA A 69 -1.35 16.71 5.96
C ALA A 69 -0.74 17.09 4.60
N PHE A 70 0.56 17.37 4.52
CA PHE A 70 1.21 17.71 3.24
C PHE A 70 1.19 16.55 2.24
N VAL A 71 1.49 15.33 2.70
CA VAL A 71 1.56 14.15 1.82
C VAL A 71 0.19 13.71 1.31
N HIS A 72 -0.87 13.84 2.14
CA HIS A 72 -2.19 13.33 1.79
C HIS A 72 -3.14 14.36 1.20
N THR A 73 -2.91 15.65 1.42
CA THR A 73 -3.83 16.68 0.93
C THR A 73 -3.20 17.65 -0.05
N GLY A 74 -1.86 17.82 -0.03
CA GLY A 74 -1.15 18.78 -0.88
C GLY A 74 -1.57 20.24 -0.64
N THR A 75 -2.30 20.53 0.44
CA THR A 75 -2.83 21.86 0.73
C THR A 75 -2.01 22.58 1.79
N PRO A 76 -2.03 23.93 1.84
CA PRO A 76 -1.46 24.66 2.95
C PRO A 76 -2.06 24.20 4.27
N VAL A 77 -1.22 24.10 5.29
CA VAL A 77 -1.60 23.69 6.64
C VAL A 77 -1.68 24.90 7.56
N ARG A 78 -2.76 25.00 8.31
CA ARG A 78 -2.89 25.93 9.42
C ARG A 78 -2.61 25.19 10.72
N LEU A 79 -1.51 25.53 11.37
CA LEU A 79 -1.10 24.99 12.66
C LEU A 79 -1.49 25.96 13.77
N ARG A 80 -2.27 25.49 14.74
CA ARG A 80 -2.64 26.23 15.94
C ARG A 80 -2.14 25.50 17.19
N VAL A 81 -1.59 26.25 18.13
CA VAL A 81 -1.07 25.72 19.39
C VAL A 81 -1.77 26.42 20.54
N PHE A 82 -2.34 25.66 21.44
CA PHE A 82 -3.01 26.15 22.64
C PHE A 82 -2.30 25.55 23.84
N CYS A 83 -1.73 26.38 24.67
CA CYS A 83 -1.08 25.99 25.91
C CYS A 83 -1.92 26.50 27.09
N GLY A 84 -2.16 25.63 28.06
CA GLY A 84 -2.93 26.00 29.27
C GLY A 84 -2.73 25.00 30.41
N GLY A 85 -2.41 25.50 31.61
CA GLY A 85 -2.05 24.64 32.73
C GLY A 85 -0.81 23.80 32.43
N ALA A 86 -0.89 22.49 32.64
CA ALA A 86 0.19 21.53 32.37
C ALA A 86 -0.05 20.73 31.06
N MET A 87 -0.78 21.30 30.08
CA MET A 87 -1.11 20.65 28.82
C MET A 87 -0.92 21.56 27.60
N VAL A 88 -0.67 20.93 26.45
CA VAL A 88 -0.71 21.56 25.13
C VAL A 88 -1.74 20.81 24.26
N ARG A 89 -2.56 21.59 23.54
CA ARG A 89 -3.39 21.12 22.44
C ARG A 89 -2.85 21.70 21.14
N VAL A 90 -2.66 20.84 20.15
CA VAL A 90 -2.21 21.22 18.81
C VAL A 90 -3.30 20.87 17.83
N GLU A 91 -3.59 21.78 16.90
CA GLU A 91 -4.55 21.59 15.82
C GLU A 91 -3.85 21.81 14.47
N VAL A 92 -3.96 20.82 13.58
CA VAL A 92 -3.43 20.83 12.23
C VAL A 92 -4.62 20.81 11.27
N GLU A 93 -4.96 21.97 10.70
CA GLU A 93 -6.05 22.11 9.73
C GLU A 93 -5.47 22.02 8.32
N ASP A 94 -6.02 21.13 7.50
CA ASP A 94 -5.69 20.94 6.10
C ASP A 94 -6.95 20.91 5.22
N GLY A 95 -6.78 21.06 3.89
CA GLY A 95 -7.87 21.07 2.92
C GLY A 95 -8.41 19.69 2.52
N GLY A 96 -7.96 18.60 3.14
CA GLY A 96 -8.44 17.27 2.84
C GLY A 96 -9.80 16.97 3.47
N LEU A 97 -10.70 16.40 2.70
CA LEU A 97 -12.05 16.08 3.14
C LEU A 97 -12.17 14.73 3.86
N GLN A 98 -11.12 13.91 3.86
CA GLN A 98 -11.13 12.59 4.47
C GLN A 98 -10.39 12.56 5.82
N PRO A 99 -10.92 11.83 6.82
CA PRO A 99 -10.21 11.61 8.08
C PRO A 99 -8.92 10.83 7.83
N PRO A 100 -7.90 10.97 8.68
CA PRO A 100 -6.71 10.14 8.61
C PRO A 100 -7.08 8.69 8.93
N VAL A 101 -6.72 7.77 8.03
CA VAL A 101 -7.02 6.34 8.17
C VAL A 101 -5.91 5.63 8.93
N ARG A 102 -6.29 4.82 9.93
CA ARG A 102 -5.37 3.86 10.57
C ARG A 102 -4.95 2.83 9.52
N ARG A 103 -3.68 2.83 9.16
CA ARG A 103 -3.10 1.75 8.36
C ARG A 103 -2.43 0.76 9.30
N THR A 104 -2.94 -0.45 9.39
CA THR A 104 -2.25 -1.57 10.02
C THR A 104 -1.15 -2.05 9.07
N TYR A 105 0.04 -1.52 9.23
CA TYR A 105 1.22 -2.05 8.53
C TYR A 105 1.87 -3.12 9.41
N ALA A 106 2.45 -4.15 8.77
CA ALA A 106 3.30 -5.10 9.48
C ALA A 106 4.53 -4.38 10.06
N ASP A 107 5.05 -4.90 11.17
CA ASP A 107 6.14 -4.31 11.97
C ASP A 107 7.42 -3.94 11.19
N THR A 108 7.54 -4.36 9.93
CA THR A 108 8.71 -4.14 9.06
C THR A 108 8.55 -2.99 8.06
N ALA A 109 7.33 -2.42 7.90
CA ALA A 109 7.12 -1.31 6.97
C ALA A 109 7.61 0.01 7.59
N GLY A 110 8.68 0.59 7.04
CA GLY A 110 9.30 1.84 7.52
C GLY A 110 8.45 3.11 7.37
N THR A 111 7.21 2.99 6.87
CA THR A 111 6.31 4.12 6.59
C THR A 111 4.85 3.69 6.77
N GLY A 112 4.10 4.50 7.48
CA GLY A 112 2.72 4.23 7.88
C GLY A 112 2.54 4.17 9.40
N ARG A 113 3.62 4.31 10.16
CA ARG A 113 3.60 4.39 11.62
C ARG A 113 3.23 5.78 12.15
N GLY A 114 3.03 6.78 11.27
CA GLY A 114 2.81 8.15 11.69
C GLY A 114 1.63 8.33 12.65
N LEU A 115 0.48 7.73 12.36
CA LEU A 115 -0.67 7.75 13.27
C LEU A 115 -0.45 6.90 14.52
N GLN A 116 0.23 5.76 14.41
CA GLN A 116 0.58 4.92 15.56
C GLN A 116 1.58 5.65 16.47
N LEU A 117 2.62 6.27 15.91
CA LEU A 117 3.58 7.09 16.65
C LEU A 117 2.90 8.30 17.28
N LEU A 118 1.94 8.91 16.60
CA LEU A 118 1.13 9.98 17.16
C LEU A 118 0.32 9.45 18.36
N GLU A 119 -0.40 8.32 18.21
CA GLU A 119 -1.16 7.69 19.29
C GLU A 119 -0.31 7.34 20.52
N GLU A 120 0.89 6.79 20.29
CA GLU A 120 1.83 6.43 21.37
C GLU A 120 2.45 7.66 22.05
N SER A 121 2.45 8.81 21.36
CA SER A 121 3.10 10.03 21.84
C SER A 121 2.17 11.00 22.56
N VAL A 122 0.84 10.81 22.47
CA VAL A 122 -0.15 11.77 22.96
C VAL A 122 -1.14 11.12 23.91
N GLU A 123 -1.75 11.89 24.82
CA GLU A 123 -2.80 11.40 25.73
C GLU A 123 -4.15 11.28 25.02
N ARG A 124 -4.43 12.19 24.08
CA ARG A 124 -5.67 12.21 23.29
C ARG A 124 -5.41 12.77 21.91
N TRP A 125 -6.11 12.26 20.92
CA TRP A 125 -6.14 12.82 19.58
C TRP A 125 -7.48 12.56 18.90
N GLY A 126 -7.75 13.26 17.84
CA GLY A 126 -8.97 13.06 17.04
C GLY A 126 -8.97 13.92 15.78
N THR A 127 -10.07 13.81 15.06
CA THR A 127 -10.32 14.60 13.84
C THR A 127 -11.64 15.33 13.95
N THR A 128 -11.70 16.51 13.34
CA THR A 128 -12.92 17.31 13.24
C THR A 128 -13.02 17.83 11.82
N GLU A 129 -14.14 17.61 11.16
CA GLU A 129 -14.41 18.18 9.84
C GLU A 129 -14.70 19.68 9.96
N VAL A 130 -14.20 20.43 8.99
CA VAL A 130 -14.44 21.89 8.87
C VAL A 130 -14.93 22.21 7.46
N ALA A 131 -15.45 23.41 7.24
CA ALA A 131 -16.11 23.80 5.99
C ALA A 131 -15.28 23.56 4.70
N HIS A 132 -13.96 23.53 4.80
CA HIS A 132 -13.05 23.40 3.66
C HIS A 132 -11.89 22.43 3.94
N GLY A 133 -12.16 21.36 4.70
CA GLY A 133 -11.12 20.39 5.03
C GLY A 133 -11.38 19.70 6.35
N LYS A 134 -10.29 19.33 7.05
CA LYS A 134 -10.34 18.72 8.37
C LYS A 134 -9.31 19.33 9.30
N VAL A 135 -9.54 19.14 10.59
CA VAL A 135 -8.58 19.43 11.66
C VAL A 135 -8.19 18.11 12.32
N VAL A 136 -6.92 17.76 12.27
CA VAL A 136 -6.33 16.74 13.14
C VAL A 136 -5.85 17.45 14.39
N TRP A 137 -6.30 17.00 15.54
CA TRP A 137 -5.89 17.61 16.81
C TRP A 137 -5.33 16.54 17.76
N PHE A 138 -4.44 16.97 18.65
CA PHE A 138 -3.92 16.14 19.72
C PHE A 138 -3.63 16.94 20.98
N GLU A 139 -3.63 16.26 22.11
CA GLU A 139 -3.40 16.83 23.45
C GLU A 139 -2.32 16.04 24.18
N ILE A 140 -1.38 16.78 24.80
CA ILE A 140 -0.25 16.23 25.57
C ILE A 140 -0.16 16.92 26.91
N GLY A 141 0.08 16.16 27.98
CA GLY A 141 0.24 16.63 29.34
C GLY A 141 -0.91 16.22 30.26
N ASP A 142 -1.19 16.97 31.33
CA ASP A 142 -2.22 16.66 32.31
C ASP A 142 -3.63 16.94 31.74
N VAL A 143 -4.14 15.98 30.97
CA VAL A 143 -5.44 16.04 30.30
C VAL A 143 -6.51 15.51 31.26
N LYS A 144 -7.37 16.38 31.79
CA LYS A 144 -8.51 15.96 32.61
C LYS A 144 -9.51 15.16 31.76
N PRO A 145 -10.09 14.05 32.29
CA PRO A 145 -11.12 13.32 31.57
C PRO A 145 -12.29 14.25 31.25
N ALA A 146 -12.57 14.47 29.98
CA ALA A 146 -13.77 15.17 29.56
C ALA A 146 -14.97 14.24 29.81
N THR A 147 -16.00 14.74 30.49
CA THR A 147 -17.34 14.16 30.43
C THR A 147 -17.76 14.13 28.94
N ASP A 148 -18.25 12.98 28.48
CA ASP A 148 -18.77 12.75 27.14
C ASP A 148 -19.82 13.80 26.77
N ALA A 149 -19.37 14.92 26.22
CA ALA A 149 -20.21 15.77 25.42
C ALA A 149 -20.04 15.29 23.97
N ALA A 150 -20.99 14.45 23.52
CA ALA A 150 -21.13 14.18 22.10
C ALA A 150 -21.18 15.53 21.38
N VAL A 151 -20.13 15.84 20.64
CA VAL A 151 -20.13 16.97 19.74
C VAL A 151 -21.16 16.64 18.68
N ASP A 152 -22.26 17.37 18.68
CA ASP A 152 -23.26 17.35 17.63
C ASP A 152 -22.55 17.79 16.34
N ALA A 153 -22.05 16.82 15.60
CA ALA A 153 -21.51 17.01 14.25
C ALA A 153 -22.69 17.45 13.41
N GLY A 154 -22.79 18.77 13.18
CA GLY A 154 -23.79 19.30 12.28
C GLY A 154 -23.72 18.49 10.99
N ARG A 155 -24.80 17.76 10.67
CA ARG A 155 -24.93 16.97 9.46
C ARG A 155 -24.79 17.90 8.27
N PHE A 156 -23.58 18.00 7.74
CA PHE A 156 -23.42 18.37 6.34
C PHE A 156 -23.96 17.21 5.54
N GLY A 157 -24.84 17.48 4.57
CA GLY A 157 -25.37 16.43 3.70
C GLY A 157 -24.21 15.65 3.09
N ASP A 158 -24.33 14.32 3.07
CA ASP A 158 -23.31 13.46 2.47
C ASP A 158 -22.93 13.98 1.09
N PRO A 159 -21.65 14.06 0.74
CA PRO A 159 -21.24 14.49 -0.58
C PRO A 159 -21.88 13.57 -1.63
N PRO A 160 -22.31 14.09 -2.81
CA PRO A 160 -22.89 13.25 -3.84
C PRO A 160 -21.88 12.16 -4.25
N VAL A 161 -22.30 10.91 -4.19
CA VAL A 161 -21.47 9.74 -4.53
C VAL A 161 -21.92 9.13 -5.85
N VAL A 162 -20.98 8.56 -6.58
CA VAL A 162 -21.22 7.66 -7.70
C VAL A 162 -20.99 6.23 -7.23
N GLN A 163 -21.97 5.36 -7.44
CA GLN A 163 -21.80 3.93 -7.22
C GLN A 163 -21.09 3.31 -8.42
N VAL A 164 -19.90 2.81 -8.19
CA VAL A 164 -19.09 2.12 -9.19
C VAL A 164 -19.18 0.62 -8.95
N VAL A 165 -19.62 -0.12 -9.96
CA VAL A 165 -19.72 -1.58 -9.92
C VAL A 165 -18.42 -2.16 -10.49
N LEU A 166 -17.70 -2.91 -9.68
CA LEU A 166 -16.49 -3.63 -10.06
C LEU A 166 -16.78 -5.12 -10.15
N ARG A 167 -16.43 -5.79 -11.25
CA ARG A 167 -16.69 -7.22 -11.48
C ARG A 167 -15.42 -8.04 -11.59
N GLN A 168 -15.44 -9.25 -11.05
CA GLN A 168 -14.29 -10.18 -11.02
C GLN A 168 -13.04 -9.54 -10.42
N VAL A 169 -13.21 -8.88 -9.27
CA VAL A 169 -12.13 -8.10 -8.63
C VAL A 169 -11.09 -9.03 -8.02
N PRO A 170 -9.81 -8.96 -8.43
CA PRO A 170 -8.73 -9.78 -7.89
C PRO A 170 -8.22 -9.19 -6.56
N LEU A 171 -8.86 -9.53 -5.45
CA LEU A 171 -8.66 -8.90 -4.15
C LEU A 171 -7.23 -9.04 -3.62
N LEU A 172 -6.63 -10.21 -3.79
CA LEU A 172 -5.26 -10.44 -3.28
C LEU A 172 -4.23 -9.65 -4.08
N MET A 173 -4.40 -9.56 -5.40
CA MET A 173 -3.58 -8.66 -6.24
C MET A 173 -3.80 -7.20 -5.89
N HIS A 174 -5.04 -6.81 -5.56
CA HIS A 174 -5.35 -5.46 -5.12
C HIS A 174 -4.60 -5.09 -3.84
N VAL A 175 -4.54 -5.98 -2.84
CA VAL A 175 -3.76 -5.76 -1.61
C VAL A 175 -2.28 -5.55 -1.92
N ALA A 176 -1.69 -6.43 -2.74
CA ALA A 176 -0.29 -6.32 -3.15
C ALA A 176 -0.01 -5.03 -3.93
N TRP A 177 -0.94 -4.64 -4.82
CA TRP A 177 -0.85 -3.39 -5.56
C TRP A 177 -0.87 -2.17 -4.65
N GLN A 178 -1.73 -2.13 -3.63
CA GLN A 178 -1.83 -1.01 -2.70
C GLN A 178 -0.48 -0.73 -2.00
N GLU A 179 0.16 -1.76 -1.48
CA GLU A 179 1.46 -1.64 -0.83
C GLU A 179 2.56 -1.18 -1.80
N HIS A 180 2.60 -1.81 -2.97
CA HIS A 180 3.59 -1.50 -4.01
C HIS A 180 3.41 -0.07 -4.58
N ALA A 181 2.18 0.32 -4.89
CA ALA A 181 1.87 1.64 -5.41
C ALA A 181 2.19 2.76 -4.40
N ALA A 182 1.93 2.53 -3.11
CA ALA A 182 2.29 3.49 -2.07
C ALA A 182 3.80 3.71 -1.96
N SER A 183 4.61 2.65 -2.13
CA SER A 183 6.08 2.76 -2.18
C SER A 183 6.54 3.53 -3.42
N LEU A 184 6.05 3.16 -4.60
CA LEU A 184 6.38 3.82 -5.86
C LEU A 184 6.00 5.31 -5.87
N LEU A 185 4.80 5.65 -5.41
CA LEU A 185 4.34 7.05 -5.37
C LEU A 185 5.20 7.90 -4.46
N ARG A 186 5.64 7.36 -3.32
CA ARG A 186 6.52 8.06 -2.39
C ARG A 186 7.89 8.32 -3.00
N GLU A 187 8.51 7.32 -3.60
CA GLU A 187 9.82 7.49 -4.25
C GLU A 187 9.72 8.46 -5.42
N TYR A 188 8.65 8.33 -6.22
CA TYR A 188 8.42 9.21 -7.36
C TYR A 188 8.16 10.65 -6.93
N LEU A 189 7.45 10.88 -5.81
CA LEU A 189 7.28 12.19 -5.23
C LEU A 189 8.64 12.83 -4.89
N LEU A 190 9.49 12.09 -4.17
CA LEU A 190 10.82 12.59 -3.80
C LEU A 190 11.69 12.90 -5.03
N PHE A 191 11.56 12.08 -6.07
CA PHE A 191 12.26 12.29 -7.34
C PHE A 191 11.76 13.54 -8.09
N SER A 192 10.46 13.80 -8.08
CA SER A 192 9.82 14.88 -8.86
C SER A 192 9.74 16.23 -8.14
N LEU A 193 9.93 16.27 -6.80
CA LEU A 193 9.77 17.49 -5.99
C LEU A 193 10.64 18.69 -6.45
N ALA A 194 11.79 18.41 -7.06
CA ALA A 194 12.71 19.47 -7.49
C ALA A 194 12.26 20.18 -8.79
N ASP A 195 11.53 19.46 -9.65
CA ASP A 195 11.24 19.90 -11.01
C ASP A 195 9.72 20.15 -11.25
N ASP A 196 8.87 19.86 -10.27
CA ASP A 196 7.42 19.85 -10.41
C ASP A 196 6.72 20.51 -9.21
N GLU A 197 6.23 21.72 -9.41
CA GLU A 197 5.56 22.49 -8.37
C GLU A 197 4.26 21.84 -7.86
N ASP A 198 3.58 21.05 -8.72
CA ASP A 198 2.30 20.39 -8.40
C ASP A 198 2.50 18.95 -7.89
N ALA A 199 3.74 18.50 -7.67
CA ALA A 199 4.04 17.12 -7.29
C ALA A 199 3.30 16.69 -6.01
N LEU A 200 3.25 17.56 -5.00
CA LEU A 200 2.57 17.30 -3.72
C LEU A 200 1.06 17.18 -3.90
N ASP A 201 0.44 18.07 -4.66
CA ASP A 201 -1.00 18.08 -4.90
C ASP A 201 -1.44 16.81 -5.63
N ARG A 202 -0.70 16.43 -6.68
CA ARG A 202 -0.97 15.20 -7.43
C ARG A 202 -0.74 13.95 -6.59
N HIS A 203 0.30 13.93 -5.76
CA HIS A 203 0.53 12.82 -4.84
C HIS A 203 -0.61 12.69 -3.82
N ALA A 204 -1.09 13.80 -3.27
CA ALA A 204 -2.22 13.82 -2.34
C ALA A 204 -3.51 13.28 -2.99
N GLN A 205 -3.84 13.71 -4.22
CA GLN A 205 -4.99 13.22 -4.96
C GLN A 205 -4.89 11.71 -5.22
N ALA A 206 -3.72 11.23 -5.67
CA ALA A 206 -3.49 9.81 -5.91
C ALA A 206 -3.62 8.98 -4.62
N SER A 207 -3.07 9.50 -3.50
CA SER A 207 -3.17 8.86 -2.19
C SER A 207 -4.62 8.82 -1.68
N ALA A 208 -5.41 9.87 -1.90
CA ALA A 208 -6.84 9.90 -1.55
C ALA A 208 -7.64 8.83 -2.31
N ALA A 209 -7.41 8.70 -3.63
CA ALA A 209 -8.04 7.66 -4.43
C ALA A 209 -7.68 6.24 -3.96
N MET A 210 -6.41 6.00 -3.61
CA MET A 210 -5.96 4.72 -3.07
C MET A 210 -6.57 4.42 -1.70
N SER A 211 -6.62 5.41 -0.81
CA SER A 211 -7.19 5.24 0.55
C SER A 211 -8.67 4.87 0.47
N LEU A 212 -9.44 5.52 -0.41
CA LEU A 212 -10.85 5.22 -0.61
C LEU A 212 -11.09 3.77 -1.06
N LEU A 213 -10.24 3.25 -1.96
CA LEU A 213 -10.33 1.84 -2.36
C LEU A 213 -9.92 0.90 -1.22
N HIS A 214 -8.91 1.27 -0.45
CA HIS A 214 -8.45 0.47 0.69
C HIS A 214 -9.54 0.30 1.76
N GLU A 215 -10.34 1.34 1.98
CA GLU A 215 -11.43 1.32 2.96
C GLU A 215 -12.62 0.46 2.51
N GLN A 216 -12.89 0.38 1.22
CA GLN A 216 -14.11 -0.24 0.71
C GLN A 216 -13.91 -1.63 0.09
N LEU A 217 -12.69 -1.97 -0.33
CA LEU A 217 -12.42 -3.29 -0.87
C LEU A 217 -12.02 -4.26 0.25
N PRO A 218 -12.66 -5.44 0.33
CA PRO A 218 -12.34 -6.41 1.36
C PRO A 218 -10.95 -7.02 1.17
N VAL A 219 -10.30 -7.37 2.27
CA VAL A 219 -9.02 -8.08 2.29
C VAL A 219 -9.28 -9.57 2.48
N PRO A 220 -8.76 -10.46 1.62
CA PRO A 220 -8.92 -11.90 1.79
C PRO A 220 -8.25 -12.40 3.09
N GLU A 221 -8.97 -13.19 3.89
CA GLU A 221 -8.45 -13.82 5.10
C GLU A 221 -7.76 -15.14 4.76
N LEU A 222 -6.44 -15.11 4.57
CA LEU A 222 -5.66 -16.30 4.19
C LEU A 222 -5.20 -17.12 5.40
N GLY A 223 -4.99 -16.48 6.57
CA GLY A 223 -4.36 -17.09 7.75
C GLY A 223 -2.83 -17.15 7.62
N ASP A 224 -2.16 -17.49 8.72
CA ASP A 224 -0.69 -17.45 8.81
C ASP A 224 -0.04 -18.85 8.64
N GLU A 225 -0.83 -19.93 8.77
CA GLU A 225 -0.32 -21.28 8.64
C GLU A 225 -0.16 -21.62 7.14
N PRO A 226 1.03 -22.09 6.67
CA PRO A 226 1.36 -22.26 5.26
C PRO A 226 0.38 -23.14 4.46
N ASN A 227 -0.07 -24.27 5.01
CA ASN A 227 -1.02 -25.16 4.32
C ASN A 227 -2.42 -24.56 4.26
N ALA A 228 -2.87 -23.85 5.32
CA ALA A 228 -4.15 -23.15 5.34
C ALA A 228 -4.12 -21.97 4.36
N LEU A 229 -3.01 -21.23 4.31
CA LEU A 229 -2.77 -20.18 3.36
C LEU A 229 -2.88 -20.70 1.92
N MET A 230 -2.16 -21.79 1.60
CA MET A 230 -2.21 -22.40 0.26
C MET A 230 -3.61 -22.89 -0.13
N ALA A 231 -4.38 -23.42 0.82
CA ALA A 231 -5.74 -23.88 0.57
C ALA A 231 -6.71 -22.72 0.27
N LYS A 232 -6.47 -21.55 0.84
CA LYS A 232 -7.30 -20.34 0.66
C LYS A 232 -6.81 -19.41 -0.44
N ALA A 233 -5.52 -19.47 -0.81
CA ALA A 233 -4.90 -18.61 -1.82
C ALA A 233 -5.24 -19.01 -3.26
N ILE A 234 -6.39 -19.64 -3.47
CA ILE A 234 -6.89 -20.10 -4.77
C ILE A 234 -8.19 -19.41 -5.14
N GLU A 235 -8.43 -19.30 -6.46
CA GLU A 235 -9.74 -18.88 -6.95
C GLU A 235 -10.84 -19.88 -6.52
N PRO A 236 -12.04 -19.42 -6.14
CA PRO A 236 -12.50 -18.02 -6.14
C PRO A 236 -12.28 -17.26 -4.82
N HIS A 237 -11.60 -17.82 -3.82
CA HIS A 237 -11.50 -17.24 -2.47
C HIS A 237 -10.72 -15.89 -2.44
N VAL A 238 -9.85 -15.68 -3.42
CA VAL A 238 -9.01 -14.48 -3.53
C VAL A 238 -9.60 -13.41 -4.45
N SER A 239 -10.82 -13.64 -4.99
CA SER A 239 -11.54 -12.73 -5.87
C SER A 239 -12.97 -12.46 -5.39
N ALA A 240 -13.50 -11.30 -5.71
CA ALA A 240 -14.91 -10.98 -5.56
C ALA A 240 -15.61 -10.92 -6.92
N THR A 241 -16.75 -11.62 -7.04
CA THR A 241 -17.53 -11.64 -8.28
C THR A 241 -18.06 -10.26 -8.67
N GLU A 242 -18.54 -9.51 -7.67
CA GLU A 242 -19.05 -8.14 -7.84
C GLU A 242 -18.88 -7.38 -6.53
N LEU A 243 -18.43 -6.13 -6.62
CA LEU A 243 -18.36 -5.17 -5.52
C LEU A 243 -18.95 -3.84 -5.97
N ILE A 244 -19.61 -3.15 -5.07
CA ILE A 244 -20.11 -1.79 -5.26
C ILE A 244 -19.26 -0.88 -4.37
N VAL A 245 -18.67 0.14 -4.98
CA VAL A 245 -17.82 1.12 -4.31
C VAL A 245 -18.47 2.49 -4.43
N ASP A 246 -18.66 3.17 -3.30
CA ASP A 246 -19.21 4.52 -3.26
C ASP A 246 -18.08 5.56 -3.39
N ILE A 247 -18.04 6.25 -4.52
CA ILE A 247 -16.99 7.22 -4.84
C ILE A 247 -17.57 8.63 -4.82
N PRO A 248 -17.08 9.54 -3.94
CA PRO A 248 -17.48 10.95 -3.99
C PRO A 248 -17.18 11.54 -5.37
N VAL A 249 -18.15 12.27 -5.94
CA VAL A 249 -18.02 12.86 -7.29
C VAL A 249 -16.74 13.70 -7.42
N THR A 250 -16.33 14.38 -6.35
CA THR A 250 -15.11 15.20 -6.28
C THR A 250 -13.82 14.38 -6.34
N VAL A 251 -13.86 13.08 -6.00
CA VAL A 251 -12.70 12.18 -5.98
C VAL A 251 -12.55 11.41 -7.30
N VAL A 252 -13.60 11.32 -8.13
CA VAL A 252 -13.53 10.64 -9.43
C VAL A 252 -12.33 11.10 -10.28
N PRO A 253 -12.02 12.39 -10.43
CA PRO A 253 -10.86 12.85 -11.19
C PRO A 253 -9.50 12.38 -10.62
N TYR A 254 -9.42 12.08 -9.33
CA TYR A 254 -8.20 11.65 -8.68
C TYR A 254 -7.72 10.28 -9.17
N PHE A 255 -8.62 9.45 -9.70
CA PHE A 255 -8.27 8.17 -10.31
C PHE A 255 -7.49 8.35 -11.63
N ASP A 256 -7.75 9.41 -12.37
CA ASP A 256 -6.96 9.75 -13.55
C ASP A 256 -5.56 10.27 -13.16
N THR A 257 -5.49 11.11 -12.11
CA THR A 257 -4.21 11.54 -11.51
C THR A 257 -3.41 10.34 -11.02
N LEU A 258 -4.03 9.41 -10.27
CA LEU A 258 -3.40 8.18 -9.78
C LEU A 258 -2.87 7.33 -10.95
N ASN A 259 -3.69 7.14 -11.99
CA ASN A 259 -3.31 6.39 -13.18
C ASN A 259 -2.09 6.99 -13.88
N THR A 260 -2.06 8.31 -14.04
CA THR A 260 -0.99 9.04 -14.71
C THR A 260 0.31 9.02 -13.90
N LEU A 261 0.23 9.29 -12.59
CA LEU A 261 1.39 9.26 -11.70
C LEU A 261 2.03 7.88 -11.63
N LEU A 262 1.24 6.83 -11.44
CA LEU A 262 1.77 5.48 -11.39
C LEU A 262 2.36 5.04 -12.72
N LYS A 263 1.79 5.45 -13.85
CA LYS A 263 2.40 5.20 -15.17
C LYS A 263 3.80 5.82 -15.27
N SER A 264 3.97 7.06 -14.80
CA SER A 264 5.27 7.73 -14.78
C SER A 264 6.25 7.09 -13.79
N ALA A 265 5.78 6.75 -12.59
CA ALA A 265 6.58 6.09 -11.56
C ALA A 265 7.07 4.69 -12.01
N ILE A 266 6.21 3.90 -12.65
CA ILE A 266 6.56 2.59 -13.23
C ILE A 266 7.60 2.76 -14.34
N ALA A 267 7.48 3.78 -15.19
CA ALA A 267 8.47 4.06 -16.22
C ALA A 267 9.84 4.43 -15.61
N ALA A 268 9.85 5.26 -14.57
CA ALA A 268 11.05 5.62 -13.82
C ALA A 268 11.69 4.41 -13.11
N ALA A 269 10.89 3.52 -12.52
CA ALA A 269 11.38 2.28 -11.91
C ALA A 269 12.00 1.34 -12.97
N ARG A 270 11.37 1.20 -14.14
CA ARG A 270 11.92 0.43 -15.27
C ARG A 270 13.23 1.01 -15.82
N ALA A 271 13.38 2.33 -15.77
CA ALA A 271 14.62 3.01 -16.14
C ALA A 271 15.72 2.90 -15.08
N GLY A 272 15.43 2.31 -13.91
CA GLY A 272 16.37 2.19 -12.80
C GLY A 272 16.59 3.48 -12.02
N THR A 273 15.68 4.45 -12.16
CA THR A 273 15.76 5.74 -11.47
C THR A 273 15.20 5.65 -10.04
N LEU A 274 14.31 4.70 -9.78
CA LEU A 274 13.73 4.42 -8.47
C LEU A 274 14.33 3.13 -7.89
N LEU A 275 14.30 3.02 -6.56
CA LEU A 275 14.75 1.82 -5.83
C LEU A 275 13.68 0.72 -5.83
N SER A 276 12.40 1.10 -5.88
CA SER A 276 11.29 0.16 -5.96
C SER A 276 11.39 -0.69 -7.23
N PRO A 277 11.11 -2.00 -7.12
CA PRO A 277 11.12 -2.88 -8.28
C PRO A 277 10.03 -2.50 -9.29
N PRO A 278 10.21 -2.81 -10.58
CA PRO A 278 9.18 -2.60 -11.58
C PRO A 278 7.90 -3.39 -11.26
N THR A 279 6.74 -2.76 -11.48
CA THR A 279 5.42 -3.38 -11.29
C THR A 279 5.24 -4.59 -12.21
N GLN A 280 4.67 -5.66 -11.69
CA GLN A 280 4.27 -6.84 -12.47
C GLN A 280 3.19 -6.45 -13.52
N PRO A 281 3.22 -7.01 -14.74
CA PRO A 281 2.29 -6.62 -15.81
C PRO A 281 0.81 -6.71 -15.41
N GLU A 282 0.40 -7.78 -14.74
CA GLU A 282 -0.99 -8.01 -14.33
C GLU A 282 -1.44 -7.01 -13.26
N ILE A 283 -0.55 -6.60 -12.36
CA ILE A 283 -0.80 -5.54 -11.38
C ILE A 283 -1.04 -4.20 -12.09
N ASP A 284 -0.23 -3.90 -13.11
CA ASP A 284 -0.38 -2.67 -13.90
C ASP A 284 -1.68 -2.68 -14.73
N GLU A 285 -2.02 -3.82 -15.34
CA GLU A 285 -3.29 -4.01 -16.06
C GLU A 285 -4.50 -3.86 -15.15
N MET A 286 -4.46 -4.45 -13.93
CA MET A 286 -5.53 -4.33 -12.95
C MET A 286 -5.73 -2.88 -12.52
N ARG A 287 -4.65 -2.16 -12.23
CA ARG A 287 -4.70 -0.73 -11.90
C ARG A 287 -5.37 0.08 -13.03
N GLN A 288 -4.93 -0.14 -14.27
CA GLN A 288 -5.48 0.57 -15.43
C GLN A 288 -6.98 0.28 -15.59
N TRP A 289 -7.37 -1.00 -15.46
CA TRP A 289 -8.78 -1.40 -15.50
C TRP A 289 -9.58 -0.68 -14.41
N LEU A 290 -9.11 -0.71 -13.15
CA LEU A 290 -9.80 -0.13 -12.02
C LEU A 290 -9.98 1.38 -12.17
N CYS A 291 -8.93 2.12 -12.51
CA CYS A 291 -9.01 3.56 -12.75
C CYS A 291 -9.94 3.90 -13.93
N THR A 292 -9.93 3.07 -14.99
CA THR A 292 -10.81 3.24 -16.15
C THR A 292 -12.27 3.00 -15.79
N GLU A 293 -12.58 1.96 -15.00
CA GLU A 293 -13.95 1.68 -14.55
C GLU A 293 -14.51 2.84 -13.72
N VAL A 294 -13.71 3.37 -12.78
CA VAL A 294 -14.13 4.53 -11.97
C VAL A 294 -14.37 5.76 -12.84
N ALA A 295 -13.45 6.10 -13.73
CA ALA A 295 -13.58 7.27 -14.60
C ALA A 295 -14.80 7.15 -15.53
N ARG A 296 -15.01 5.99 -16.15
CA ARG A 296 -16.08 5.72 -17.10
C ARG A 296 -17.46 5.73 -16.43
N GLN A 297 -17.59 5.03 -15.31
CA GLN A 297 -18.85 5.00 -14.55
C GLN A 297 -19.13 6.36 -13.86
N GLY A 298 -18.07 7.05 -13.41
CA GLY A 298 -18.15 8.42 -12.92
C GLY A 298 -18.64 9.43 -13.96
N ALA A 299 -18.36 9.19 -15.24
CA ALA A 299 -18.89 9.96 -16.36
C ALA A 299 -20.33 9.56 -16.79
N GLY A 300 -20.96 8.58 -16.10
CA GLY A 300 -22.35 8.17 -16.31
C GLY A 300 -22.55 6.89 -17.12
N ASP A 301 -21.48 6.20 -17.56
CA ASP A 301 -21.62 4.87 -18.16
C ASP A 301 -21.96 3.85 -17.06
N ARG A 302 -23.08 3.14 -17.21
CA ARG A 302 -23.55 2.16 -16.23
C ARG A 302 -23.10 0.73 -16.52
N THR A 303 -22.29 0.52 -17.56
CA THR A 303 -21.84 -0.81 -17.96
C THR A 303 -20.58 -1.19 -17.17
N ALA A 304 -20.64 -2.18 -16.29
CA ALA A 304 -19.47 -2.68 -15.59
C ALA A 304 -18.73 -3.72 -16.43
N THR A 305 -17.44 -3.50 -16.70
CA THR A 305 -16.59 -4.44 -17.43
C THR A 305 -15.85 -5.32 -16.43
N PRO A 306 -15.96 -6.67 -16.52
CA PRO A 306 -15.23 -7.55 -15.59
C PRO A 306 -13.72 -7.44 -15.80
N TRP A 307 -12.97 -7.58 -14.70
CA TRP A 307 -11.54 -7.78 -14.77
C TRP A 307 -11.20 -9.08 -15.49
N VAL A 308 -10.29 -9.01 -16.45
CA VAL A 308 -9.68 -10.17 -17.12
C VAL A 308 -8.21 -9.84 -17.36
N ALA A 309 -7.32 -10.69 -16.85
CA ALA A 309 -5.89 -10.56 -17.17
C ALA A 309 -5.68 -10.73 -18.69
N ARG A 310 -5.02 -9.77 -19.31
CA ARG A 310 -4.72 -9.77 -20.74
C ARG A 310 -3.39 -10.42 -21.04
N THR A 311 -2.46 -10.36 -20.09
CA THR A 311 -1.14 -10.95 -20.21
C THR A 311 -1.25 -12.46 -20.39
N ASP A 312 -0.93 -12.95 -21.58
CA ASP A 312 -0.80 -14.39 -21.81
C ASP A 312 0.52 -14.87 -21.20
N VAL A 313 0.41 -15.45 -20.03
CA VAL A 313 1.54 -16.00 -19.26
C VAL A 313 2.36 -17.00 -20.07
N ARG A 314 1.74 -17.71 -21.03
CA ARG A 314 2.42 -18.71 -21.86
C ARG A 314 3.12 -18.09 -23.08
N ALA A 315 2.59 -16.99 -23.60
CA ALA A 315 3.14 -16.31 -24.78
C ALA A 315 4.25 -15.30 -24.43
N THR A 316 4.29 -14.80 -23.19
CA THR A 316 5.26 -13.79 -22.79
C THR A 316 6.64 -14.41 -22.57
N PHE A 317 7.36 -14.63 -23.65
CA PHE A 317 8.80 -14.40 -23.57
C PHE A 317 8.96 -12.91 -23.31
N LEU A 318 9.44 -12.52 -22.15
CA LEU A 318 9.95 -11.17 -21.97
C LEU A 318 10.94 -10.98 -23.13
N GLU A 319 10.64 -10.01 -24.00
CA GLU A 319 11.40 -9.83 -25.23
C GLU A 319 12.87 -9.86 -24.89
N ARG A 320 13.56 -10.83 -25.44
CA ARG A 320 15.00 -11.09 -25.25
C ARG A 320 15.87 -9.86 -25.63
N ALA A 321 15.25 -8.83 -26.20
CA ALA A 321 15.92 -7.66 -26.77
C ALA A 321 16.23 -6.56 -25.76
N GLU A 322 15.57 -6.47 -24.61
CA GLU A 322 15.73 -5.32 -23.69
C GLU A 322 16.59 -5.58 -22.44
N ARG A 323 16.91 -6.82 -22.16
CA ARG A 323 17.92 -7.13 -21.15
C ARG A 323 19.19 -7.60 -21.82
N PRO A 324 20.36 -6.96 -21.57
CA PRO A 324 21.62 -7.56 -21.95
C PRO A 324 21.58 -8.98 -21.38
N ARG A 325 21.94 -9.99 -22.22
CA ARG A 325 22.13 -11.38 -21.77
C ARG A 325 23.16 -11.37 -20.65
N GLN A 326 22.71 -11.05 -19.44
CA GLN A 326 23.50 -11.28 -18.26
C GLN A 326 23.59 -12.81 -18.14
N THR A 327 24.73 -13.33 -18.50
CA THR A 327 25.08 -14.72 -18.27
C THR A 327 25.05 -14.93 -16.76
N TRP A 328 23.92 -15.42 -16.27
CA TRP A 328 23.80 -15.85 -14.88
C TRP A 328 24.68 -17.09 -14.74
N HIS A 329 25.91 -16.89 -14.27
CA HIS A 329 26.83 -17.99 -14.07
C HIS A 329 26.64 -18.51 -12.65
N TYR A 330 25.81 -19.55 -12.51
CA TYR A 330 25.62 -20.30 -11.27
C TYR A 330 26.17 -21.70 -11.47
N PRO A 331 27.51 -21.89 -11.27
CA PRO A 331 28.06 -23.23 -11.26
C PRO A 331 27.35 -24.02 -10.14
N GLY A 332 26.74 -25.14 -10.53
CA GLY A 332 26.11 -26.08 -9.61
C GLY A 332 24.56 -26.06 -9.51
N LEU A 333 23.86 -25.00 -9.95
CA LEU A 333 22.37 -25.03 -9.96
C LEU A 333 21.81 -25.75 -11.19
N ALA A 334 22.40 -25.53 -12.36
CA ALA A 334 22.01 -26.24 -13.59
C ALA A 334 22.38 -27.73 -13.54
N ASP A 335 23.52 -28.04 -12.89
CA ASP A 335 24.06 -29.41 -12.75
C ASP A 335 23.63 -30.08 -11.42
N ALA A 336 22.62 -29.51 -10.72
CA ALA A 336 22.12 -30.08 -9.47
C ALA A 336 21.50 -31.46 -9.74
N GLU A 337 21.84 -32.46 -8.88
CA GLU A 337 21.27 -33.82 -8.97
C GLU A 337 19.73 -33.80 -8.75
N GLY A 338 19.19 -32.84 -7.97
CA GLY A 338 17.77 -32.71 -7.71
C GLY A 338 17.07 -31.72 -8.68
N ALA A 339 15.75 -31.72 -8.66
CA ALA A 339 14.98 -30.76 -9.45
C ALA A 339 15.09 -29.35 -8.86
N VAL A 340 15.62 -28.45 -9.67
CA VAL A 340 15.85 -27.03 -9.32
C VAL A 340 15.33 -26.12 -10.43
N LEU A 341 14.54 -25.12 -10.03
CA LEU A 341 14.25 -23.95 -10.82
C LEU A 341 14.76 -22.72 -10.05
N ALA A 342 15.43 -21.80 -10.74
CA ALA A 342 15.77 -20.51 -10.14
C ALA A 342 15.17 -19.37 -10.95
N THR A 343 14.65 -18.35 -10.25
CA THR A 343 14.09 -17.15 -10.84
C THR A 343 14.81 -15.91 -10.34
N ASP A 344 14.78 -14.84 -11.15
CA ASP A 344 15.19 -13.50 -10.73
C ASP A 344 14.05 -12.81 -9.92
N GLU A 345 14.31 -11.58 -9.47
CA GLU A 345 13.35 -10.75 -8.73
C GLU A 345 12.09 -10.37 -9.55
N ALA A 346 12.14 -10.49 -10.86
CA ALA A 346 10.98 -10.31 -11.75
C ALA A 346 10.21 -11.63 -12.00
N SER A 347 10.52 -12.69 -11.24
CA SER A 347 9.94 -14.03 -11.41
C SER A 347 10.22 -14.67 -12.78
N VAL A 348 11.33 -14.28 -13.43
CA VAL A 348 11.76 -14.88 -14.69
C VAL A 348 12.70 -16.06 -14.40
N ILE A 349 12.44 -17.19 -15.00
CA ILE A 349 13.28 -18.41 -14.85
C ILE A 349 14.64 -18.14 -15.49
N VAL A 350 15.70 -18.29 -14.71
CA VAL A 350 17.09 -18.11 -15.14
C VAL A 350 17.88 -19.42 -15.16
N VAL A 351 17.44 -20.44 -14.41
CA VAL A 351 18.03 -21.77 -14.38
C VAL A 351 16.93 -22.83 -14.27
N ALA A 352 17.09 -23.94 -15.00
CA ALA A 352 16.33 -25.17 -14.85
C ALA A 352 17.28 -26.36 -14.92
N SER A 353 17.30 -27.22 -13.86
CA SER A 353 18.11 -28.45 -13.85
C SER A 353 17.48 -29.56 -14.72
N ALA A 354 18.29 -30.53 -15.13
CA ALA A 354 17.80 -31.68 -15.91
C ALA A 354 16.67 -32.43 -15.20
N ALA A 355 16.79 -32.66 -13.89
CA ALA A 355 15.74 -33.32 -13.09
C ALA A 355 14.44 -32.49 -13.04
N ALA A 356 14.52 -31.13 -13.06
CA ALA A 356 13.34 -30.27 -13.15
C ALA A 356 12.65 -30.39 -14.52
N LEU A 357 13.43 -30.45 -15.60
CA LEU A 357 12.90 -30.68 -16.95
C LEU A 357 12.15 -31.99 -17.06
N ASP A 358 12.75 -33.10 -16.51
CA ASP A 358 12.14 -34.43 -16.52
C ASP A 358 10.79 -34.45 -15.79
N ILE A 359 10.72 -33.88 -14.57
CA ILE A 359 9.48 -33.80 -13.79
C ILE A 359 8.41 -32.98 -14.51
N LEU A 360 8.81 -31.86 -15.11
CA LEU A 360 7.90 -30.91 -15.76
C LEU A 360 7.62 -31.29 -17.25
N GLY A 361 8.35 -32.27 -17.80
CA GLY A 361 8.13 -32.75 -19.16
C GLY A 361 8.58 -31.80 -20.26
N TYR A 362 9.61 -31.00 -20.00
CA TYR A 362 10.26 -30.15 -20.99
C TYR A 362 11.48 -30.84 -21.60
N SER A 363 11.73 -30.61 -22.89
CA SER A 363 12.84 -31.28 -23.59
C SER A 363 14.17 -30.53 -23.40
N SER A 364 14.13 -29.26 -23.07
CA SER A 364 15.32 -28.41 -22.94
C SER A 364 15.07 -27.24 -21.99
N ALA A 365 16.13 -26.79 -21.32
CA ALA A 365 16.09 -25.60 -20.48
C ALA A 365 15.71 -24.32 -21.26
N ASP A 366 16.01 -24.27 -22.56
CA ASP A 366 15.66 -23.12 -23.41
C ASP A 366 14.14 -22.93 -23.56
N GLU A 367 13.34 -23.94 -23.27
CA GLU A 367 11.88 -23.85 -23.29
C GLU A 367 11.33 -23.12 -22.04
N LEU A 368 12.11 -23.08 -20.96
CA LEU A 368 11.72 -22.47 -19.67
C LEU A 368 12.50 -21.17 -19.38
N VAL A 369 13.81 -21.18 -19.62
CA VAL A 369 14.67 -20.03 -19.30
C VAL A 369 14.26 -18.79 -20.10
N GLY A 370 14.08 -17.69 -19.39
CA GLY A 370 13.56 -16.44 -19.95
C GLY A 370 12.04 -16.31 -19.89
N ARG A 371 11.31 -17.33 -19.51
CA ARG A 371 9.86 -17.25 -19.24
C ARG A 371 9.60 -16.90 -17.77
N ARG A 372 8.44 -16.33 -17.51
CA ARG A 372 7.98 -16.16 -16.14
C ARG A 372 7.64 -17.51 -15.52
N VAL A 373 7.93 -17.66 -14.23
CA VAL A 373 7.66 -18.91 -13.48
C VAL A 373 6.19 -19.32 -13.49
N LEU A 374 5.28 -18.37 -13.75
CA LEU A 374 3.84 -18.63 -13.89
C LEU A 374 3.52 -19.70 -14.95
N VAL A 375 4.43 -19.97 -15.90
CA VAL A 375 4.25 -21.03 -16.90
C VAL A 375 4.12 -22.43 -16.28
N VAL A 376 4.73 -22.64 -15.11
CA VAL A 376 4.68 -23.89 -14.35
C VAL A 376 3.76 -23.83 -13.13
N VAL A 377 3.08 -22.72 -12.91
CA VAL A 377 2.10 -22.52 -11.83
C VAL A 377 0.69 -22.70 -12.38
N PRO A 378 -0.19 -23.53 -11.74
CA PRO A 378 -1.58 -23.64 -12.16
C PRO A 378 -2.31 -22.30 -12.10
N SER A 379 -3.19 -22.03 -13.08
CA SER A 379 -3.87 -20.74 -13.23
C SER A 379 -4.65 -20.28 -11.97
N LYS A 380 -5.20 -21.24 -11.23
CA LYS A 380 -5.91 -20.97 -9.96
C LYS A 380 -5.04 -20.33 -8.88
N PHE A 381 -3.69 -20.43 -8.98
CA PHE A 381 -2.72 -19.81 -8.07
C PHE A 381 -2.02 -18.57 -8.66
N HIS A 382 -2.28 -18.20 -9.92
CA HIS A 382 -1.59 -17.07 -10.55
C HIS A 382 -1.74 -15.78 -9.75
N GLN A 383 -2.95 -15.48 -9.29
CA GLN A 383 -3.20 -14.29 -8.49
C GLN A 383 -2.37 -14.28 -7.21
N ALA A 384 -2.35 -15.39 -6.47
CA ALA A 384 -1.59 -15.51 -5.23
C ALA A 384 -0.08 -15.41 -5.46
N HIS A 385 0.42 -16.02 -6.55
CA HIS A 385 1.84 -15.95 -6.89
C HIS A 385 2.26 -14.52 -7.27
N ILE A 386 1.48 -13.81 -8.09
CA ILE A 386 1.74 -12.43 -8.48
C ILE A 386 1.70 -11.51 -7.25
N ALA A 387 0.70 -11.68 -6.39
CA ALA A 387 0.59 -10.91 -5.16
C ALA A 387 1.76 -11.18 -4.20
N GLY A 388 2.10 -12.44 -3.96
CA GLY A 388 3.20 -12.84 -3.09
C GLY A 388 4.55 -12.31 -3.56
N THR A 389 4.87 -12.45 -4.84
CA THR A 389 6.12 -11.91 -5.42
C THR A 389 6.18 -10.39 -5.38
N THR A 390 5.04 -9.71 -5.59
CA THR A 390 4.96 -8.25 -5.49
C THR A 390 5.18 -7.78 -4.04
N MET A 391 4.55 -8.42 -3.06
CA MET A 391 4.72 -8.11 -1.64
C MET A 391 6.16 -8.35 -1.17
N ASN A 392 6.75 -9.51 -1.56
CA ASN A 392 8.13 -9.80 -1.24
C ASN A 392 9.10 -8.75 -1.81
N ALA A 393 8.92 -8.37 -3.08
CA ALA A 393 9.75 -7.38 -3.73
C ALA A 393 9.60 -5.98 -3.10
N THR A 394 8.41 -5.64 -2.58
CA THR A 394 8.09 -4.31 -2.02
C THR A 394 8.55 -4.16 -0.57
N ASN A 395 8.33 -5.17 0.28
CA ASN A 395 8.52 -5.04 1.73
C ASN A 395 9.28 -6.21 2.38
N GLY A 396 9.77 -7.18 1.57
CA GLY A 396 10.51 -8.34 2.05
C GLY A 396 9.67 -9.37 2.81
N ARG A 397 8.32 -9.33 2.71
CA ARG A 397 7.47 -10.34 3.36
C ARG A 397 7.62 -11.70 2.70
N ASP A 398 7.94 -12.70 3.51
CA ASP A 398 8.31 -14.05 3.10
C ASP A 398 7.49 -15.12 3.81
N ASN A 399 6.17 -15.15 3.58
CA ASN A 399 5.29 -16.10 4.26
C ASN A 399 5.52 -17.59 3.87
N LEU A 400 6.14 -17.82 2.71
CA LEU A 400 6.35 -19.18 2.17
C LEU A 400 7.82 -19.50 1.83
N LEU A 401 8.75 -18.56 2.02
CA LEU A 401 10.16 -18.81 1.78
C LEU A 401 10.75 -19.66 2.90
N ALA A 402 11.62 -20.59 2.51
CA ALA A 402 12.26 -21.58 3.39
C ALA A 402 11.26 -22.49 4.16
N VAL A 403 10.01 -22.58 3.71
CA VAL A 403 8.99 -23.48 4.26
C VAL A 403 8.65 -24.55 3.21
N PRO A 404 8.77 -25.84 3.55
CA PRO A 404 8.33 -26.91 2.65
C PRO A 404 6.81 -26.88 2.50
N ILE A 405 6.34 -26.82 1.25
CA ILE A 405 4.90 -26.81 0.91
C ILE A 405 4.62 -27.87 -0.15
N ARG A 406 3.41 -28.41 -0.13
CA ARG A 406 2.93 -29.34 -1.15
C ARG A 406 2.02 -28.63 -2.12
N VAL A 407 2.45 -28.54 -3.39
CA VAL A 407 1.76 -27.74 -4.42
C VAL A 407 1.70 -28.49 -5.76
N PRO A 408 0.67 -28.25 -6.57
CA PRO A 408 0.65 -28.72 -7.96
C PRO A 408 1.51 -27.79 -8.83
N MET A 409 2.27 -28.37 -9.75
CA MET A 409 2.96 -27.67 -10.84
C MET A 409 2.42 -28.10 -12.20
N VAL A 410 2.46 -27.23 -13.20
CA VAL A 410 1.99 -27.49 -14.56
C VAL A 410 3.13 -27.99 -15.42
N ARG A 411 2.92 -29.12 -16.07
CA ARG A 411 3.84 -29.71 -17.05
C ARG A 411 3.69 -29.06 -18.44
N ALA A 412 4.66 -29.30 -19.30
CA ALA A 412 4.65 -28.88 -20.71
C ALA A 412 3.37 -29.29 -21.46
N ASN A 413 2.85 -30.51 -21.18
CA ASN A 413 1.61 -31.03 -21.75
C ASN A 413 0.33 -30.55 -21.06
N SER A 414 0.43 -29.52 -20.19
CA SER A 414 -0.68 -28.93 -19.42
C SER A 414 -1.31 -29.85 -18.36
N THR A 415 -0.72 -30.97 -18.03
CA THR A 415 -1.13 -31.79 -16.87
C THR A 415 -0.51 -31.22 -15.59
N GLU A 416 -1.16 -31.44 -14.43
CA GLU A 416 -0.59 -31.07 -13.13
C GLU A 416 0.21 -32.25 -12.54
N VAL A 417 1.29 -31.94 -11.85
CA VAL A 417 2.06 -32.86 -11.00
C VAL A 417 2.14 -32.26 -9.61
N LEU A 418 1.83 -33.07 -8.60
CA LEU A 418 1.97 -32.66 -7.19
C LEU A 418 3.43 -32.84 -6.78
N VAL A 419 3.99 -31.80 -6.18
CA VAL A 419 5.38 -31.72 -5.72
C VAL A 419 5.47 -31.25 -4.29
N ASP A 420 6.48 -31.70 -3.57
CA ASP A 420 6.96 -31.10 -2.35
C ASP A 420 8.01 -30.06 -2.76
N LEU A 421 7.75 -28.79 -2.45
CA LEU A 421 8.49 -27.62 -2.92
C LEU A 421 9.04 -26.82 -1.74
N GLU A 422 10.28 -26.39 -1.83
CA GLU A 422 10.89 -25.40 -0.95
C GLU A 422 11.55 -24.30 -1.79
N VAL A 423 11.30 -23.06 -1.47
CA VAL A 423 11.89 -21.88 -2.14
C VAL A 423 12.80 -21.13 -1.17
N GLN A 424 14.05 -20.92 -1.55
CA GLN A 424 15.02 -20.18 -0.75
C GLN A 424 15.54 -18.94 -1.51
N PRO A 425 15.62 -17.76 -0.85
CA PRO A 425 16.28 -16.62 -1.43
C PRO A 425 17.79 -16.82 -1.43
N HIS A 426 18.46 -16.44 -2.49
CA HIS A 426 19.90 -16.52 -2.65
C HIS A 426 20.45 -15.16 -3.06
N LEU A 427 21.23 -14.52 -2.17
CA LEU A 427 21.84 -13.23 -2.44
C LEU A 427 23.13 -13.42 -3.24
N LEU A 428 23.25 -12.66 -4.32
CA LEU A 428 24.40 -12.66 -5.19
C LEU A 428 25.47 -11.67 -4.73
N ASN A 429 26.71 -11.86 -5.19
CA ASN A 429 27.82 -10.97 -4.89
C ASN A 429 27.62 -9.53 -5.37
N ASP A 430 26.76 -9.32 -6.34
CA ASP A 430 26.40 -8.01 -6.91
C ASP A 430 25.16 -7.38 -6.26
N GLY A 431 24.64 -7.97 -5.18
CA GLY A 431 23.49 -7.49 -4.42
C GLY A 431 22.12 -7.90 -4.98
N ARG A 432 22.05 -8.58 -6.13
CA ARG A 432 20.81 -9.11 -6.68
C ARG A 432 20.37 -10.37 -5.93
N ARG A 433 19.07 -10.68 -5.94
CA ARG A 433 18.52 -11.90 -5.34
C ARG A 433 18.04 -12.86 -6.40
N LEU A 434 18.25 -14.14 -6.16
CA LEU A 434 17.56 -15.24 -6.84
C LEU A 434 16.65 -15.96 -5.87
N PHE A 435 15.59 -16.52 -6.39
CA PHE A 435 14.71 -17.44 -5.67
C PHE A 435 14.92 -18.83 -6.22
N VAL A 436 15.50 -19.71 -5.41
CA VAL A 436 15.85 -21.07 -5.80
C VAL A 436 14.79 -22.03 -5.27
N ALA A 437 13.97 -22.56 -6.17
CA ALA A 437 12.97 -23.56 -5.90
C ALA A 437 13.57 -24.96 -6.06
N ARG A 438 13.55 -25.76 -4.98
CA ARG A 438 13.90 -27.19 -4.97
C ARG A 438 12.62 -27.99 -4.80
N PHE A 439 12.42 -29.01 -5.60
CA PHE A 439 11.20 -29.81 -5.54
C PHE A 439 11.42 -31.27 -5.91
N SER A 440 10.52 -32.10 -5.44
CA SER A 440 10.46 -33.52 -5.79
C SER A 440 8.99 -33.95 -5.97
N PRO A 441 8.70 -34.98 -6.78
CA PRO A 441 7.35 -35.52 -6.84
C PRO A 441 6.87 -35.91 -5.45
N ALA A 442 5.64 -35.50 -5.09
CA ALA A 442 5.07 -35.92 -3.81
C ALA A 442 4.72 -37.41 -3.82
N ASP A 443 5.14 -38.14 -2.78
CA ASP A 443 4.82 -39.56 -2.64
C ASP A 443 3.32 -39.75 -2.58
N SER A 444 2.79 -40.66 -3.42
CA SER A 444 1.38 -41.03 -3.47
C SER A 444 0.87 -41.79 -2.21
N ALA A 445 1.77 -42.11 -1.29
CA ALA A 445 1.48 -42.99 -0.13
C ALA A 445 0.92 -42.25 1.12
N THR A 446 0.81 -40.94 1.12
CA THR A 446 0.38 -40.15 2.32
C THR A 446 -1.05 -39.58 2.22
N SER A 447 -1.83 -40.00 1.22
CA SER A 447 -3.21 -39.49 1.00
C SER A 447 -4.29 -40.13 1.87
N GLU A 448 -3.97 -41.06 2.78
CA GLU A 448 -4.96 -41.73 3.65
C GLU A 448 -4.73 -41.45 5.13
N ARG A 449 -4.93 -40.22 5.59
CA ARG A 449 -5.32 -39.93 6.99
C ARG A 449 -6.09 -38.60 7.08
N MET A 450 -7.27 -38.60 6.45
CA MET A 450 -8.32 -37.70 6.96
C MET A 450 -9.03 -38.45 8.10
N PRO A 451 -9.17 -37.89 9.28
CA PRO A 451 -10.01 -38.51 10.31
C PRO A 451 -11.46 -38.38 9.83
N THR A 452 -12.06 -39.54 9.54
CA THR A 452 -13.51 -39.66 9.43
C THR A 452 -14.10 -39.27 10.78
N SER A 453 -14.87 -38.19 10.81
CA SER A 453 -15.74 -37.86 11.93
C SER A 453 -16.74 -38.99 12.13
N ALA A 454 -16.60 -39.71 13.24
CA ALA A 454 -17.62 -40.61 13.73
C ALA A 454 -18.61 -39.79 14.59
N SER A 455 -19.88 -39.93 14.18
CA SER A 455 -21.16 -39.76 14.92
C SER A 455 -21.26 -38.73 16.03
#